data_c44367740ef61a08505b498beec371e8
#
_entry.id   c44367740ef61a08505b498beec371e8
#
_cell.length_a   1.000
_cell.length_b   1.000
_cell.length_c   1.000
_cell.angle_alpha   90.00
_cell.angle_beta   90.00
_cell.angle_gamma   90.00
#
_symmetry.space_group_name_H-M   'P 1'
#
loop_
_entity.id
_entity.type
_entity.pdbx_description
1 polymer ?
#
loop_
_entity_poly.entity_id
_entity_poly.type
_entity_poly.pdbx_seq_one_letter_code
_entity_poly.pdbx_strand_id
1 'polypeptide(L)'
;MFDNLQPFQIKTKSDQNVIINGLSSNSDSSKPALLLIHGFPQTLHIWHRVVPQVTDKYNVVLIDIRGYGQSSKPADVASYAKSAMARDCIDVMDALGFTDSFFVCAHDRGARVAHKLAVDYSDRIRKLILLDICPTLAMYSKTDFDFAKAYFHWFFLIQSSPMPEMLITAKPRELAEMFMGGRQGDGISIFEPECFEIYAKSLADYDIVHAMCNDYRASATLDLEEAKKDLESGRKIKSPLLVLWGKHGVIEKCFDAVQEWKDVADEGVEVKGRSVDSGHYIPEQAPDEVVAAIKEFLV
;
A
#
# COMPACT_ATOMS: atom_id res chain seq x y z
N MET A 1 20.96 -4.43 -1.25
CA MET A 1 19.76 -3.57 -1.45
C MET A 1 19.36 -2.87 -0.16
N PHE A 2 19.31 -3.57 0.99
CA PHE A 2 18.92 -3.01 2.30
C PHE A 2 19.97 -3.31 3.38
N ASP A 3 21.23 -3.01 3.09
CA ASP A 3 22.41 -3.48 3.88
C ASP A 3 22.41 -3.02 5.34
N ASN A 4 21.69 -1.95 5.66
CA ASN A 4 21.61 -1.38 7.01
C ASN A 4 20.31 -1.72 7.75
N LEU A 5 19.45 -2.58 7.19
CA LEU A 5 18.21 -3.00 7.83
C LEU A 5 18.32 -4.45 8.33
N GLN A 6 17.66 -4.70 9.45
CA GLN A 6 17.59 -6.03 10.06
C GLN A 6 16.26 -6.69 9.70
N PRO A 7 16.25 -7.95 9.25
CA PRO A 7 15.02 -8.68 8.99
C PRO A 7 14.31 -9.06 10.28
N PHE A 8 12.98 -9.07 10.21
CA PHE A 8 12.14 -9.58 11.28
C PHE A 8 10.98 -10.41 10.73
N GLN A 9 10.48 -11.30 11.58
CA GLN A 9 9.21 -12.00 11.40
C GLN A 9 8.43 -11.89 12.70
N ILE A 10 7.37 -11.10 12.70
CA ILE A 10 6.56 -10.81 13.88
C ILE A 10 5.23 -11.52 13.78
N LYS A 11 4.96 -12.37 14.75
CA LYS A 11 3.65 -12.99 14.96
C LYS A 11 2.72 -11.92 15.54
N THR A 12 1.61 -11.65 14.87
CA THR A 12 0.68 -10.60 15.32
C THR A 12 -0.03 -11.02 16.61
N LYS A 13 -0.38 -10.04 17.45
CA LYS A 13 -1.13 -10.29 18.69
C LYS A 13 -2.61 -10.49 18.40
N SER A 14 -3.12 -9.78 17.43
CA SER A 14 -4.53 -9.77 17.03
C SER A 14 -4.96 -11.04 16.31
N ASP A 15 -4.02 -11.69 15.58
CA ASP A 15 -4.23 -12.97 14.92
C ASP A 15 -2.99 -13.84 15.05
N GLN A 16 -3.02 -14.79 15.97
CA GLN A 16 -1.89 -15.67 16.29
C GLN A 16 -1.46 -16.59 15.13
N ASN A 17 -2.21 -16.65 14.05
CA ASN A 17 -1.87 -17.42 12.85
C ASN A 17 -1.16 -16.57 11.79
N VAL A 18 -1.07 -15.25 11.99
CA VAL A 18 -0.45 -14.32 11.05
C VAL A 18 0.94 -13.92 11.50
N ILE A 19 1.90 -14.10 10.61
CA ILE A 19 3.28 -13.61 10.73
C ILE A 19 3.49 -12.55 9.67
N ILE A 20 3.94 -11.37 10.08
CA ILE A 20 4.34 -10.28 9.18
C ILE A 20 5.86 -10.28 9.04
N ASN A 21 6.31 -10.41 7.80
CA ASN A 21 7.71 -10.29 7.41
C ASN A 21 8.05 -8.83 7.13
N GLY A 22 9.26 -8.43 7.48
CA GLY A 22 9.71 -7.08 7.19
C GLY A 22 11.18 -6.83 7.48
N LEU A 23 11.58 -5.57 7.30
CA LEU A 23 12.91 -5.06 7.58
C LEU A 23 12.79 -3.81 8.45
N SER A 24 13.68 -3.63 9.41
CA SER A 24 13.74 -2.41 10.23
C SER A 24 15.17 -1.90 10.37
N SER A 25 15.34 -0.60 10.45
CA SER A 25 16.60 0.00 10.91
C SER A 25 16.79 -0.27 12.39
N ASN A 26 18.05 -0.17 12.86
CA ASN A 26 18.31 -0.19 14.30
C ASN A 26 17.56 0.95 14.97
N SER A 27 16.93 0.66 16.11
CA SER A 27 16.18 1.66 16.86
C SER A 27 17.13 2.74 17.41
N ASP A 28 16.80 4.00 17.12
CA ASP A 28 17.47 5.19 17.63
C ASP A 28 16.39 6.11 18.22
N SER A 29 16.39 6.27 19.54
CA SER A 29 15.38 7.06 20.25
C SER A 29 15.33 8.55 19.86
N SER A 30 16.36 9.05 19.18
CA SER A 30 16.39 10.43 18.68
C SER A 30 15.63 10.61 17.36
N LYS A 31 15.27 9.50 16.68
CA LYS A 31 14.62 9.54 15.37
C LYS A 31 13.15 9.09 15.47
N PRO A 32 12.23 9.77 14.77
CA PRO A 32 10.85 9.30 14.67
C PRO A 32 10.77 8.03 13.82
N ALA A 33 9.75 7.21 14.10
CA ALA A 33 9.49 6.02 13.31
C ALA A 33 8.72 6.35 12.02
N LEU A 34 9.10 5.67 10.92
CA LEU A 34 8.47 5.75 9.60
C LEU A 34 8.13 4.34 9.10
N LEU A 35 6.84 4.05 8.98
CA LEU A 35 6.33 2.82 8.38
C LEU A 35 6.14 2.99 6.88
N LEU A 36 6.74 2.11 6.09
CA LEU A 36 6.65 2.05 4.64
C LEU A 36 5.85 0.82 4.20
N ILE A 37 4.75 1.01 3.45
CA ILE A 37 3.82 -0.05 3.08
C ILE A 37 3.68 -0.11 1.56
N HIS A 38 4.00 -1.26 0.96
CA HIS A 38 3.92 -1.51 -0.49
C HIS A 38 2.49 -1.85 -0.95
N GLY A 39 2.30 -2.01 -2.26
CA GLY A 39 1.04 -2.45 -2.86
C GLY A 39 1.18 -3.61 -3.86
N PHE A 40 0.13 -3.82 -4.65
CA PHE A 40 0.02 -4.90 -5.64
C PHE A 40 0.82 -4.59 -6.91
N PRO A 41 1.48 -5.56 -7.54
CA PRO A 41 1.75 -6.92 -7.07
C PRO A 41 3.15 -7.03 -6.43
N GLN A 42 3.61 -5.94 -5.80
CA GLN A 42 4.96 -5.77 -5.29
C GLN A 42 5.10 -6.32 -3.85
N THR A 43 6.29 -6.11 -3.30
CA THR A 43 6.70 -6.44 -1.94
C THR A 43 7.41 -5.24 -1.32
N LEU A 44 7.93 -5.37 -0.12
CA LEU A 44 8.72 -4.31 0.53
C LEU A 44 9.89 -3.79 -0.33
N HIS A 45 10.27 -4.52 -1.39
CA HIS A 45 11.37 -4.14 -2.29
C HIS A 45 11.10 -2.87 -3.11
N ILE A 46 9.83 -2.43 -3.28
CA ILE A 46 9.48 -1.16 -3.93
C ILE A 46 10.23 0.04 -3.32
N TRP A 47 10.63 -0.06 -2.06
CA TRP A 47 11.26 1.02 -1.29
C TRP A 47 12.79 1.07 -1.42
N HIS A 48 13.40 0.21 -2.24
CA HIS A 48 14.86 0.06 -2.33
C HIS A 48 15.60 1.34 -2.74
N ARG A 49 14.97 2.22 -3.55
CA ARG A 49 15.54 3.51 -3.96
C ARG A 49 15.27 4.64 -2.94
N VAL A 50 14.26 4.49 -2.10
CA VAL A 50 13.83 5.50 -1.12
C VAL A 50 14.56 5.33 0.22
N VAL A 51 14.61 4.11 0.73
CA VAL A 51 15.13 3.80 2.07
C VAL A 51 16.54 4.32 2.34
N PRO A 52 17.53 4.13 1.45
CA PRO A 52 18.89 4.60 1.70
C PRO A 52 19.00 6.11 1.94
N GLN A 53 18.02 6.87 1.45
CA GLN A 53 18.00 8.33 1.50
C GLN A 53 17.25 8.90 2.71
N VAL A 54 16.61 8.05 3.54
CA VAL A 54 15.78 8.51 4.68
C VAL A 54 16.19 7.91 6.02
N THR A 55 17.03 6.87 6.05
CA THR A 55 17.50 6.20 7.28
C THR A 55 18.36 7.09 8.18
N ASP A 56 18.90 8.18 7.66
CA ASP A 56 19.62 9.19 8.45
C ASP A 56 18.69 9.96 9.39
N LYS A 57 17.42 10.12 9.02
CA LYS A 57 16.42 10.93 9.75
C LYS A 57 15.34 10.11 10.45
N TYR A 58 15.09 8.87 10.03
CA TYR A 58 13.98 8.06 10.53
C TYR A 58 14.44 6.67 10.98
N ASN A 59 13.76 6.12 11.97
CA ASN A 59 13.69 4.69 12.20
C ASN A 59 12.72 4.09 11.18
N VAL A 60 13.25 3.44 10.16
CA VAL A 60 12.46 2.93 9.04
C VAL A 60 12.01 1.50 9.32
N VAL A 61 10.73 1.23 9.09
CA VAL A 61 10.12 -0.09 9.14
C VAL A 61 9.44 -0.37 7.81
N LEU A 62 9.83 -1.45 7.14
CA LEU A 62 9.20 -1.94 5.92
C LEU A 62 8.52 -3.27 6.21
N ILE A 63 7.34 -3.47 5.70
CA ILE A 63 6.61 -4.74 5.83
C ILE A 63 6.22 -5.29 4.46
N ASP A 64 6.22 -6.61 4.33
CA ASP A 64 5.35 -7.27 3.37
C ASP A 64 3.96 -7.32 3.99
N ILE A 65 2.97 -6.70 3.35
CA ILE A 65 1.61 -6.79 3.88
C ILE A 65 1.09 -8.22 3.84
N ARG A 66 0.16 -8.57 4.73
CA ARG A 66 -0.52 -9.86 4.76
C ARG A 66 -0.93 -10.29 3.34
N GLY A 67 -0.59 -11.52 2.94
CA GLY A 67 -0.88 -12.07 1.62
C GLY A 67 0.23 -11.85 0.58
N TYR A 68 1.24 -11.05 0.88
CA TYR A 68 2.30 -10.69 -0.05
C TYR A 68 3.67 -11.12 0.47
N GLY A 69 4.64 -11.21 -0.44
CA GLY A 69 6.03 -11.51 -0.11
C GLY A 69 6.19 -12.72 0.79
N GLN A 70 6.87 -12.55 1.92
CA GLN A 70 7.10 -13.61 2.89
C GLN A 70 6.14 -13.59 4.09
N SER A 71 5.17 -12.67 4.12
CA SER A 71 4.12 -12.66 5.16
C SER A 71 3.12 -13.78 4.99
N SER A 72 2.38 -14.13 6.06
CA SER A 72 1.35 -15.17 6.05
C SER A 72 0.25 -14.90 5.03
N LYS A 73 -0.33 -15.99 4.50
CA LYS A 73 -1.35 -15.99 3.44
C LYS A 73 -2.60 -16.75 3.90
N PRO A 74 -3.42 -16.16 4.82
CA PRO A 74 -4.69 -16.76 5.20
C PRO A 74 -5.57 -17.05 3.99
N ALA A 75 -6.35 -18.13 4.04
CA ALA A 75 -7.15 -18.55 2.89
C ALA A 75 -8.49 -17.80 2.77
N ASP A 76 -8.99 -17.20 3.85
CA ASP A 76 -10.30 -16.55 3.89
C ASP A 76 -10.24 -15.06 3.49
N VAL A 77 -11.31 -14.55 2.90
CA VAL A 77 -11.42 -13.16 2.46
C VAL A 77 -11.41 -12.17 3.63
N ALA A 78 -12.02 -12.54 4.77
CA ALA A 78 -12.16 -11.62 5.91
C ALA A 78 -10.81 -11.24 6.51
N SER A 79 -9.83 -12.12 6.43
CA SER A 79 -8.45 -11.85 6.84
C SER A 79 -7.81 -10.68 6.07
N TYR A 80 -8.33 -10.32 4.90
CA TYR A 80 -7.79 -9.25 4.05
C TYR A 80 -8.56 -7.93 4.13
N ALA A 81 -9.53 -7.82 5.04
CA ALA A 81 -10.14 -6.54 5.34
C ALA A 81 -9.06 -5.54 5.79
N LYS A 82 -9.17 -4.28 5.34
CA LYS A 82 -8.14 -3.27 5.65
C LYS A 82 -8.06 -2.97 7.14
N SER A 83 -9.14 -3.18 7.89
CA SER A 83 -9.13 -3.11 9.36
C SER A 83 -8.25 -4.20 10.01
N ALA A 84 -8.26 -5.43 9.47
CA ALA A 84 -7.38 -6.49 9.94
C ALA A 84 -5.90 -6.21 9.59
N MET A 85 -5.63 -5.77 8.37
CA MET A 85 -4.27 -5.44 7.92
C MET A 85 -3.71 -4.18 8.61
N ALA A 86 -4.56 -3.20 8.95
CA ALA A 86 -4.17 -2.04 9.77
C ALA A 86 -3.75 -2.44 11.17
N ARG A 87 -4.42 -3.44 11.75
CA ARG A 87 -4.06 -4.00 13.05
C ARG A 87 -2.71 -4.70 13.03
N ASP A 88 -2.37 -5.39 11.92
CA ASP A 88 -1.03 -5.95 11.74
C ASP A 88 0.06 -4.88 11.82
N CYS A 89 -0.19 -3.70 11.21
CA CYS A 89 0.75 -2.58 11.28
C CYS A 89 0.99 -2.13 12.71
N ILE A 90 -0.07 -2.01 13.52
CA ILE A 90 0.05 -1.66 14.95
C ILE A 90 0.82 -2.73 15.71
N ASP A 91 0.47 -4.01 15.52
CA ASP A 91 1.14 -5.13 16.20
C ASP A 91 2.64 -5.19 15.88
N VAL A 92 3.01 -4.92 14.62
CA VAL A 92 4.42 -4.84 14.19
C VAL A 92 5.13 -3.66 14.84
N MET A 93 4.56 -2.46 14.78
CA MET A 93 5.17 -1.26 15.36
C MET A 93 5.35 -1.41 16.88
N ASP A 94 4.36 -1.95 17.58
CA ASP A 94 4.43 -2.21 19.02
C ASP A 94 5.50 -3.26 19.37
N ALA A 95 5.61 -4.33 18.58
CA ALA A 95 6.60 -5.38 18.80
C ALA A 95 8.05 -4.89 18.59
N LEU A 96 8.23 -3.90 17.70
CA LEU A 96 9.51 -3.23 17.47
C LEU A 96 9.80 -2.12 18.48
N GLY A 97 8.90 -1.85 19.43
CA GLY A 97 9.05 -0.84 20.48
C GLY A 97 8.60 0.58 20.07
N PHE A 98 7.98 0.75 18.91
CA PHE A 98 7.42 2.01 18.44
C PHE A 98 5.97 2.18 18.92
N THR A 99 5.78 2.32 20.22
CA THR A 99 4.47 2.41 20.88
C THR A 99 3.83 3.80 20.83
N ASP A 100 4.61 4.83 20.54
CA ASP A 100 4.14 6.19 20.31
C ASP A 100 3.62 6.38 18.89
N SER A 101 3.20 7.60 18.56
CA SER A 101 2.76 7.93 17.20
C SER A 101 3.93 7.93 16.20
N PHE A 102 3.66 7.48 14.98
CA PHE A 102 4.64 7.32 13.91
C PHE A 102 4.15 7.92 12.58
N PHE A 103 5.06 8.08 11.64
CA PHE A 103 4.77 8.49 10.27
C PHE A 103 4.50 7.29 9.37
N VAL A 104 3.68 7.49 8.34
CA VAL A 104 3.38 6.46 7.34
C VAL A 104 3.57 7.02 5.94
N CYS A 105 4.26 6.25 5.08
CA CYS A 105 4.24 6.46 3.63
C CYS A 105 3.87 5.14 2.96
N ALA A 106 2.83 5.16 2.14
CA ALA A 106 2.24 3.94 1.63
C ALA A 106 1.80 4.06 0.16
N HIS A 107 1.94 2.97 -0.59
CA HIS A 107 1.62 2.89 -2.00
C HIS A 107 0.49 1.89 -2.28
N ASP A 108 -0.43 2.22 -3.20
CA ASP A 108 -1.49 1.36 -3.76
C ASP A 108 -2.27 0.58 -2.69
N ARG A 109 -2.20 -0.77 -2.65
CA ARG A 109 -2.90 -1.60 -1.65
C ARG A 109 -2.47 -1.25 -0.22
N GLY A 110 -1.19 -1.00 -0.01
CA GLY A 110 -0.66 -0.53 1.27
C GLY A 110 -1.20 0.83 1.68
N ALA A 111 -1.44 1.73 0.73
CA ALA A 111 -2.04 3.03 1.02
C ALA A 111 -3.52 2.91 1.45
N ARG A 112 -4.23 1.85 1.02
CA ARG A 112 -5.57 1.53 1.52
C ARG A 112 -5.53 1.00 2.96
N VAL A 113 -4.52 0.20 3.29
CA VAL A 113 -4.24 -0.20 4.68
C VAL A 113 -3.94 1.04 5.53
N ALA A 114 -3.10 1.94 5.04
CA ALA A 114 -2.73 3.18 5.74
C ALA A 114 -3.93 4.13 5.94
N HIS A 115 -4.87 4.19 4.98
CA HIS A 115 -6.13 4.91 5.16
C HIS A 115 -6.92 4.36 6.35
N LYS A 116 -7.18 3.05 6.37
CA LYS A 116 -7.93 2.42 7.46
C LYS A 116 -7.18 2.50 8.79
N LEU A 117 -5.85 2.38 8.76
CA LEU A 117 -4.99 2.58 9.93
C LEU A 117 -5.16 4.00 10.52
N ALA A 118 -5.21 5.04 9.68
CA ALA A 118 -5.40 6.42 10.14
C ALA A 118 -6.80 6.69 10.69
N VAL A 119 -7.83 5.97 10.21
CA VAL A 119 -9.20 6.06 10.73
C VAL A 119 -9.33 5.31 12.06
N ASP A 120 -8.81 4.07 12.14
CA ASP A 120 -9.00 3.20 13.31
C ASP A 120 -8.06 3.53 14.47
N TYR A 121 -6.86 4.03 14.17
CA TYR A 121 -5.78 4.29 15.13
C TYR A 121 -5.24 5.72 15.00
N SER A 122 -6.15 6.70 14.94
CA SER A 122 -5.80 8.10 14.66
C SER A 122 -4.72 8.67 15.57
N ASP A 123 -4.69 8.27 16.85
CA ASP A 123 -3.71 8.74 17.83
C ASP A 123 -2.30 8.18 17.60
N ARG A 124 -2.19 7.13 16.78
CA ARG A 124 -0.93 6.48 16.43
C ARG A 124 -0.28 7.07 15.17
N ILE A 125 -1.02 7.85 14.39
CA ILE A 125 -0.55 8.36 13.10
C ILE A 125 -0.28 9.87 13.20
N ARG A 126 1.00 10.26 13.04
CA ARG A 126 1.41 11.68 13.07
C ARG A 126 1.08 12.39 11.77
N LYS A 127 1.49 11.85 10.65
CA LYS A 127 1.22 12.32 9.30
C LYS A 127 1.26 11.17 8.31
N LEU A 128 0.59 11.36 7.18
CA LEU A 128 0.37 10.34 6.16
C LEU A 128 0.85 10.83 4.79
N ILE A 129 1.59 9.98 4.05
CA ILE A 129 1.83 10.16 2.62
C ILE A 129 1.21 8.96 1.90
N LEU A 130 0.28 9.21 0.98
CA LEU A 130 -0.37 8.18 0.18
C LEU A 130 -0.01 8.34 -1.29
N LEU A 131 0.41 7.25 -1.94
CA LEU A 131 0.95 7.26 -3.28
C LEU A 131 -0.01 6.54 -4.24
N ASP A 132 -0.43 7.28 -5.27
CA ASP A 132 -1.22 6.90 -6.45
C ASP A 132 -2.53 6.17 -6.16
N ILE A 133 -3.30 6.66 -5.19
CA ILE A 133 -4.66 6.19 -4.90
C ILE A 133 -5.62 7.31 -4.54
N CYS A 134 -6.92 7.03 -4.67
CA CYS A 134 -8.04 7.70 -3.99
C CYS A 134 -8.74 6.73 -3.02
N PRO A 135 -9.63 7.20 -2.12
CA PRO A 135 -10.38 6.35 -1.21
C PRO A 135 -11.10 5.21 -1.94
N THR A 136 -11.03 3.99 -1.41
CA THR A 136 -11.58 2.79 -2.05
C THR A 136 -13.06 2.93 -2.41
N LEU A 137 -13.86 3.48 -1.48
CA LEU A 137 -15.29 3.71 -1.71
C LEU A 137 -15.53 4.69 -2.86
N ALA A 138 -14.78 5.79 -2.93
CA ALA A 138 -14.89 6.77 -4.02
C ALA A 138 -14.57 6.15 -5.38
N MET A 139 -13.47 5.36 -5.45
CA MET A 139 -13.05 4.74 -6.70
C MET A 139 -14.07 3.72 -7.22
N TYR A 140 -14.64 2.85 -6.36
CA TYR A 140 -15.70 1.94 -6.78
C TYR A 140 -17.02 2.67 -7.12
N SER A 141 -17.40 3.70 -6.36
CA SER A 141 -18.65 4.42 -6.57
C SER A 141 -18.64 5.29 -7.84
N LYS A 142 -17.48 5.74 -8.27
CA LYS A 142 -17.27 6.57 -9.47
C LYS A 142 -16.75 5.77 -10.67
N THR A 143 -16.85 4.45 -10.63
CA THR A 143 -16.44 3.58 -11.74
C THR A 143 -17.21 3.93 -13.00
N ASP A 144 -16.48 4.28 -14.05
CA ASP A 144 -16.98 4.47 -15.41
C ASP A 144 -16.22 3.57 -16.40
N PHE A 145 -16.49 3.75 -17.69
CA PHE A 145 -15.84 2.97 -18.74
C PHE A 145 -14.32 3.17 -18.78
N ASP A 146 -13.85 4.38 -18.63
CA ASP A 146 -12.41 4.71 -18.71
C ASP A 146 -11.65 4.12 -17.51
N PHE A 147 -12.20 4.26 -16.30
CA PHE A 147 -11.66 3.63 -15.11
C PHE A 147 -11.68 2.09 -15.22
N ALA A 148 -12.82 1.50 -15.58
CA ALA A 148 -12.96 0.05 -15.70
C ALA A 148 -12.00 -0.55 -16.75
N LYS A 149 -11.81 0.15 -17.88
CA LYS A 149 -10.84 -0.24 -18.91
C LYS A 149 -9.40 -0.17 -18.42
N ALA A 150 -9.04 0.92 -17.73
CA ALA A 150 -7.68 1.14 -17.25
C ALA A 150 -7.34 0.24 -16.04
N TYR A 151 -8.31 0.04 -15.15
CA TYR A 151 -8.18 -0.80 -13.95
C TYR A 151 -8.96 -2.11 -14.06
N PHE A 152 -8.99 -2.73 -15.26
CA PHE A 152 -9.70 -4.00 -15.51
C PHE A 152 -9.34 -5.08 -14.48
N HIS A 153 -8.10 -5.07 -14.00
CA HIS A 153 -7.63 -6.05 -13.02
C HIS A 153 -8.39 -5.99 -11.68
N TRP A 154 -8.98 -4.85 -11.31
CA TRP A 154 -9.83 -4.76 -10.12
C TRP A 154 -11.05 -5.65 -10.26
N PHE A 155 -11.67 -5.65 -11.46
CA PHE A 155 -12.87 -6.44 -11.78
C PHE A 155 -12.54 -7.88 -12.12
N PHE A 156 -11.32 -8.14 -12.55
CA PHE A 156 -10.81 -9.49 -12.80
C PHE A 156 -10.44 -10.21 -11.49
N LEU A 157 -9.67 -9.57 -10.62
CA LEU A 157 -9.16 -10.19 -9.38
C LEU A 157 -10.25 -10.47 -8.35
N ILE A 158 -11.39 -9.77 -8.40
CA ILE A 158 -12.54 -10.03 -7.51
C ILE A 158 -13.42 -11.21 -7.96
N GLN A 159 -13.18 -11.77 -9.14
CA GLN A 159 -13.96 -12.91 -9.61
C GLN A 159 -13.78 -14.11 -8.68
N SER A 160 -14.79 -15.01 -8.72
CA SER A 160 -14.78 -16.20 -7.86
C SER A 160 -13.58 -17.10 -8.11
N SER A 161 -12.96 -17.57 -7.03
CA SER A 161 -11.93 -18.61 -7.12
C SER A 161 -12.50 -19.87 -7.78
N PRO A 162 -11.71 -20.58 -8.59
CA PRO A 162 -10.27 -20.38 -8.84
C PRO A 162 -9.97 -19.60 -10.14
N MET A 163 -10.92 -18.84 -10.72
CA MET A 163 -10.79 -18.34 -12.08
C MET A 163 -9.58 -17.37 -12.25
N PRO A 164 -9.44 -16.26 -11.47
CA PRO A 164 -8.30 -15.39 -11.66
C PRO A 164 -6.98 -16.07 -11.27
N GLU A 165 -6.98 -16.88 -10.22
CA GLU A 165 -5.79 -17.60 -9.76
C GLU A 165 -5.25 -18.53 -10.86
N MET A 166 -6.10 -19.33 -11.49
CA MET A 166 -5.72 -20.23 -12.57
C MET A 166 -5.14 -19.49 -13.78
N LEU A 167 -5.74 -18.37 -14.16
CA LEU A 167 -5.29 -17.59 -15.31
C LEU A 167 -3.95 -16.90 -15.05
N ILE A 168 -3.75 -16.39 -13.83
CA ILE A 168 -2.49 -15.73 -13.45
C ILE A 168 -1.36 -16.75 -13.39
N THR A 169 -1.56 -17.86 -12.70
CA THR A 169 -0.51 -18.87 -12.51
C THR A 169 -0.16 -19.64 -13.78
N ALA A 170 -1.05 -19.63 -14.80
CA ALA A 170 -0.77 -20.22 -16.10
C ALA A 170 0.31 -19.46 -16.89
N LYS A 171 0.42 -18.15 -16.72
CA LYS A 171 1.32 -17.26 -17.44
C LYS A 171 1.85 -16.13 -16.52
N PRO A 172 2.53 -16.50 -15.43
CA PRO A 172 2.83 -15.54 -14.35
C PRO A 172 3.74 -14.40 -14.81
N ARG A 173 4.79 -14.71 -15.58
CA ARG A 173 5.75 -13.70 -16.06
C ARG A 173 5.10 -12.73 -17.04
N GLU A 174 4.40 -13.27 -18.03
CA GLU A 174 3.72 -12.46 -19.04
C GLU A 174 2.67 -11.55 -18.38
N LEU A 175 1.99 -12.02 -17.35
CA LEU A 175 1.02 -11.21 -16.61
C LEU A 175 1.71 -10.18 -15.70
N ALA A 176 2.85 -10.50 -15.09
CA ALA A 176 3.66 -9.50 -14.39
C ALA A 176 4.07 -8.35 -15.33
N GLU A 177 4.58 -8.69 -16.52
CA GLU A 177 4.95 -7.72 -17.55
C GLU A 177 3.76 -6.87 -18.01
N MET A 178 2.57 -7.48 -18.19
CA MET A 178 1.35 -6.76 -18.56
C MET A 178 0.83 -5.86 -17.44
N PHE A 179 0.77 -6.33 -16.19
CA PHE A 179 0.26 -5.54 -15.08
C PHE A 179 1.20 -4.39 -14.73
N MET A 180 2.51 -4.61 -14.81
CA MET A 180 3.51 -3.68 -14.31
C MET A 180 4.13 -2.82 -15.43
N GLY A 181 4.38 -3.37 -16.62
CA GLY A 181 5.07 -2.67 -17.70
C GLY A 181 4.17 -2.12 -18.81
N GLY A 182 3.00 -2.71 -19.03
CA GLY A 182 2.18 -2.42 -20.20
C GLY A 182 1.42 -1.09 -20.20
N ARG A 183 1.38 -0.38 -19.09
CA ARG A 183 0.47 0.76 -18.93
C ARG A 183 1.03 2.10 -19.44
N GLN A 184 2.34 2.23 -19.62
CA GLN A 184 2.99 3.53 -19.82
C GLN A 184 4.02 3.57 -20.95
N GLY A 185 4.18 2.50 -21.70
CA GLY A 185 5.12 2.45 -22.84
C GLY A 185 6.58 2.20 -22.48
N ASP A 186 6.98 2.34 -21.21
CA ASP A 186 8.36 2.14 -20.76
C ASP A 186 8.69 0.66 -20.49
N GLY A 187 7.68 -0.21 -20.58
CA GLY A 187 7.81 -1.61 -20.27
C GLY A 187 8.22 -1.82 -18.80
N ILE A 188 8.98 -2.89 -18.57
CA ILE A 188 9.48 -3.23 -17.22
C ILE A 188 10.83 -2.55 -16.89
N SER A 189 11.35 -1.71 -17.78
CA SER A 189 12.67 -1.05 -17.60
C SER A 189 12.73 -0.08 -16.42
N ILE A 190 11.57 0.34 -15.90
CA ILE A 190 11.45 1.19 -14.70
C ILE A 190 11.85 0.48 -13.41
N PHE A 191 11.80 -0.85 -13.40
CA PHE A 191 12.12 -1.67 -12.23
C PHE A 191 13.58 -2.12 -12.26
N GLU A 192 14.18 -2.19 -11.08
CA GLU A 192 15.45 -2.92 -10.94
C GLU A 192 15.19 -4.40 -11.29
N PRO A 193 16.05 -5.03 -12.14
CA PRO A 193 15.82 -6.41 -12.60
C PRO A 193 15.60 -7.41 -11.45
N GLU A 194 16.39 -7.31 -10.38
CA GLU A 194 16.25 -8.18 -9.21
C GLU A 194 14.90 -8.00 -8.50
N CYS A 195 14.39 -6.76 -8.39
CA CYS A 195 13.09 -6.47 -7.80
C CYS A 195 11.97 -7.02 -8.68
N PHE A 196 12.04 -6.79 -10.00
CA PHE A 196 11.03 -7.30 -10.92
C PHE A 196 10.95 -8.83 -10.89
N GLU A 197 12.07 -9.54 -10.79
CA GLU A 197 12.07 -11.00 -10.66
C GLU A 197 11.37 -11.48 -9.37
N ILE A 198 11.51 -10.75 -8.28
CA ILE A 198 10.80 -11.05 -7.03
C ILE A 198 9.28 -10.91 -7.24
N TYR A 199 8.85 -9.81 -7.87
CA TYR A 199 7.43 -9.56 -8.15
C TYR A 199 6.84 -10.60 -9.12
N ALA A 200 7.56 -10.91 -10.20
CA ALA A 200 7.12 -11.89 -11.18
C ALA A 200 7.02 -13.31 -10.59
N LYS A 201 7.97 -13.71 -9.74
CA LYS A 201 7.92 -15.01 -9.03
C LYS A 201 6.73 -15.12 -8.10
N SER A 202 6.29 -14.03 -7.48
CA SER A 202 5.10 -14.03 -6.62
C SER A 202 3.84 -14.44 -7.38
N LEU A 203 3.72 -14.10 -8.67
CA LEU A 203 2.57 -14.49 -9.50
C LEU A 203 2.62 -15.96 -9.96
N ALA A 204 3.72 -16.67 -9.75
CA ALA A 204 3.80 -18.11 -9.99
C ALA A 204 3.34 -18.97 -8.79
N ASP A 205 3.23 -18.36 -7.62
CA ASP A 205 2.81 -19.02 -6.39
C ASP A 205 1.29 -18.88 -6.21
N TYR A 206 0.58 -20.02 -6.23
CA TYR A 206 -0.89 -20.04 -6.14
C TYR A 206 -1.39 -19.41 -4.83
N ASP A 207 -0.73 -19.67 -3.71
CA ASP A 207 -1.18 -19.17 -2.40
C ASP A 207 -1.00 -17.63 -2.31
N ILE A 208 0.07 -17.09 -2.90
CA ILE A 208 0.27 -15.65 -3.02
C ILE A 208 -0.79 -15.03 -3.93
N VAL A 209 -1.03 -15.61 -5.09
CA VAL A 209 -2.05 -15.10 -6.03
C VAL A 209 -3.45 -15.18 -5.43
N HIS A 210 -3.79 -16.28 -4.73
CA HIS A 210 -5.05 -16.41 -4.03
C HIS A 210 -5.22 -15.33 -2.94
N ALA A 211 -4.16 -15.09 -2.16
CA ALA A 211 -4.13 -14.01 -1.17
C ALA A 211 -4.31 -12.62 -1.81
N MET A 212 -3.62 -12.34 -2.91
CA MET A 212 -3.82 -11.10 -3.68
C MET A 212 -5.28 -10.96 -4.16
N CYS A 213 -5.88 -12.02 -4.71
CA CYS A 213 -7.29 -12.00 -5.10
C CYS A 213 -8.22 -11.76 -3.91
N ASN A 214 -7.96 -12.37 -2.75
CA ASN A 214 -8.75 -12.16 -1.54
C ASN A 214 -8.61 -10.74 -0.99
N ASP A 215 -7.46 -10.11 -1.12
CA ASP A 215 -7.27 -8.70 -0.81
C ASP A 215 -8.18 -7.80 -1.67
N TYR A 216 -8.30 -8.09 -2.98
CA TYR A 216 -9.24 -7.37 -3.85
C TYR A 216 -10.70 -7.71 -3.56
N ARG A 217 -11.04 -8.98 -3.27
CA ARG A 217 -12.40 -9.40 -2.88
C ARG A 217 -12.84 -8.70 -1.59
N ALA A 218 -11.97 -8.63 -0.59
CA ALA A 218 -12.24 -7.87 0.64
C ALA A 218 -12.50 -6.39 0.35
N SER A 219 -11.71 -5.79 -0.55
CA SER A 219 -11.89 -4.39 -0.94
C SER A 219 -13.23 -4.11 -1.62
N ALA A 220 -13.69 -5.02 -2.46
CA ALA A 220 -14.97 -4.87 -3.17
C ALA A 220 -16.20 -5.20 -2.31
N THR A 221 -16.00 -5.67 -1.08
CA THR A 221 -17.07 -6.09 -0.16
C THR A 221 -16.90 -5.46 1.23
N LEU A 222 -16.09 -6.07 2.07
CA LEU A 222 -15.93 -5.69 3.48
C LEU A 222 -15.44 -4.25 3.66
N ASP A 223 -14.42 -3.85 2.88
CA ASP A 223 -13.85 -2.51 2.99
C ASP A 223 -14.84 -1.42 2.56
N LEU A 224 -15.72 -1.71 1.57
CA LEU A 224 -16.78 -0.77 1.17
C LEU A 224 -17.83 -0.61 2.26
N GLU A 225 -18.21 -1.71 2.93
CA GLU A 225 -19.14 -1.68 4.05
C GLU A 225 -18.56 -0.94 5.25
N GLU A 226 -17.29 -1.21 5.59
CA GLU A 226 -16.60 -0.51 6.67
C GLU A 226 -16.46 0.99 6.37
N ALA A 227 -16.05 1.35 5.14
CA ALA A 227 -15.91 2.76 4.76
C ALA A 227 -17.24 3.53 4.84
N LYS A 228 -18.37 2.93 4.44
CA LYS A 228 -19.70 3.53 4.60
C LYS A 228 -20.03 3.75 6.07
N LYS A 229 -19.84 2.72 6.91
CA LYS A 229 -20.09 2.81 8.35
C LYS A 229 -19.21 3.87 9.03
N ASP A 230 -17.93 3.97 8.62
CA ASP A 230 -17.03 4.99 9.15
C ASP A 230 -17.56 6.40 8.84
N LEU A 231 -17.94 6.67 7.59
CA LEU A 231 -18.49 7.97 7.19
C LEU A 231 -19.82 8.29 7.87
N GLU A 232 -20.74 7.32 7.96
CA GLU A 232 -22.04 7.46 8.64
C GLU A 232 -21.87 7.76 10.14
N SER A 233 -20.82 7.21 10.76
CA SER A 233 -20.51 7.45 12.17
C SER A 233 -19.56 8.63 12.42
N GLY A 234 -19.18 9.37 11.36
CA GLY A 234 -18.26 10.50 11.45
C GLY A 234 -16.80 10.12 11.73
N ARG A 235 -16.43 8.86 11.51
CA ARG A 235 -15.03 8.40 11.66
C ARG A 235 -14.25 8.72 10.40
N LYS A 236 -13.29 9.62 10.51
CA LYS A 236 -12.49 10.15 9.41
C LYS A 236 -11.02 10.21 9.77
N ILE A 237 -10.16 10.48 8.77
CA ILE A 237 -8.73 10.73 8.98
C ILE A 237 -8.56 12.01 9.79
N LYS A 238 -7.78 11.94 10.87
CA LYS A 238 -7.45 13.09 11.74
C LYS A 238 -6.02 13.59 11.59
N SER A 239 -5.19 12.84 10.89
CA SER A 239 -3.79 13.17 10.68
C SER A 239 -3.60 13.97 9.39
N PRO A 240 -2.66 14.96 9.35
CA PRO A 240 -2.31 15.64 8.11
C PRO A 240 -1.91 14.65 7.01
N LEU A 241 -2.39 14.89 5.79
CA LEU A 241 -2.26 14.00 4.66
C LEU A 241 -1.64 14.72 3.46
N LEU A 242 -0.61 14.10 2.87
CA LEU A 242 -0.10 14.43 1.53
C LEU A 242 -0.39 13.28 0.57
N VAL A 243 -1.04 13.57 -0.55
CA VAL A 243 -1.24 12.59 -1.62
C VAL A 243 -0.37 12.96 -2.84
N LEU A 244 0.39 11.99 -3.34
CA LEU A 244 1.12 12.10 -4.60
C LEU A 244 0.53 11.09 -5.59
N TRP A 245 0.36 11.51 -6.84
CA TRP A 245 -0.13 10.62 -7.89
C TRP A 245 0.62 10.79 -9.19
N GLY A 246 0.67 9.74 -10.00
CA GLY A 246 1.34 9.75 -11.29
C GLY A 246 0.60 10.61 -12.30
N LYS A 247 1.27 11.62 -12.86
CA LYS A 247 0.74 12.51 -13.90
C LYS A 247 0.25 11.74 -15.13
N HIS A 248 0.83 10.57 -15.39
CA HIS A 248 0.46 9.72 -16.53
C HIS A 248 -0.48 8.58 -16.12
N GLY A 249 -0.91 8.57 -14.83
CA GLY A 249 -1.72 7.52 -14.22
C GLY A 249 -3.23 7.70 -14.36
N VAL A 250 -3.96 6.76 -13.79
CA VAL A 250 -5.43 6.74 -13.79
C VAL A 250 -5.99 7.74 -12.78
N ILE A 251 -5.30 7.96 -11.67
CA ILE A 251 -5.74 8.91 -10.65
C ILE A 251 -5.84 10.31 -11.24
N GLU A 252 -4.81 10.78 -11.96
CA GLU A 252 -4.83 12.09 -12.65
C GLU A 252 -5.99 12.22 -13.62
N LYS A 253 -6.34 11.15 -14.34
CA LYS A 253 -7.35 11.18 -15.41
C LYS A 253 -8.77 11.10 -14.91
N CYS A 254 -9.02 10.37 -13.83
CA CYS A 254 -10.35 9.96 -13.42
C CYS A 254 -10.84 10.64 -12.14
N PHE A 255 -9.95 11.25 -11.33
CA PHE A 255 -10.31 11.72 -10.00
C PHE A 255 -9.71 13.11 -9.68
N ASP A 256 -10.43 13.89 -8.89
CA ASP A 256 -9.85 15.00 -8.12
C ASP A 256 -9.29 14.42 -6.81
N ALA A 257 -8.03 13.97 -6.86
CA ALA A 257 -7.44 13.25 -5.74
C ALA A 257 -7.47 14.03 -4.42
N VAL A 258 -7.24 15.34 -4.46
CA VAL A 258 -7.26 16.16 -3.24
C VAL A 258 -8.67 16.27 -2.65
N GLN A 259 -9.69 16.46 -3.51
CA GLN A 259 -11.07 16.53 -3.04
C GLN A 259 -11.55 15.19 -2.49
N GLU A 260 -11.23 14.07 -3.17
CA GLU A 260 -11.60 12.72 -2.67
C GLU A 260 -11.04 12.45 -1.27
N TRP A 261 -9.81 12.90 -0.99
CA TRP A 261 -9.21 12.74 0.33
C TRP A 261 -9.75 13.72 1.37
N LYS A 262 -10.14 14.95 0.98
CA LYS A 262 -10.83 15.88 1.88
C LYS A 262 -12.19 15.35 2.35
N ASP A 263 -12.91 14.65 1.49
CA ASP A 263 -14.23 14.11 1.81
C ASP A 263 -14.19 13.06 2.95
N VAL A 264 -13.05 12.37 3.11
CA VAL A 264 -12.82 11.35 4.13
C VAL A 264 -11.88 11.80 5.27
N ALA A 265 -11.47 13.06 5.27
CA ALA A 265 -10.73 13.69 6.37
C ALA A 265 -11.65 14.52 7.27
N ASP A 266 -11.30 14.65 8.55
CA ASP A 266 -12.02 15.55 9.48
C ASP A 266 -11.85 17.01 9.04
N GLU A 267 -12.82 17.83 9.43
CA GLU A 267 -12.81 19.27 9.18
C GLU A 267 -11.56 19.90 9.79
N GLY A 268 -10.83 20.71 8.99
CA GLY A 268 -9.59 21.38 9.43
C GLY A 268 -8.32 20.53 9.33
N VAL A 269 -8.42 19.27 8.95
CA VAL A 269 -7.24 18.46 8.66
C VAL A 269 -6.57 18.95 7.38
N GLU A 270 -5.25 19.17 7.44
CA GLU A 270 -4.47 19.55 6.27
C GLU A 270 -4.42 18.39 5.26
N VAL A 271 -5.04 18.57 4.09
CA VAL A 271 -4.96 17.65 2.96
C VAL A 271 -4.29 18.39 1.80
N LYS A 272 -3.09 17.97 1.44
CA LYS A 272 -2.31 18.46 0.30
C LYS A 272 -2.15 17.37 -0.74
N GLY A 273 -1.90 17.76 -1.98
CA GLY A 273 -1.55 16.81 -3.03
C GLY A 273 -1.04 17.47 -4.29
N ARG A 274 -0.29 16.67 -5.05
CA ARG A 274 0.19 17.07 -6.37
C ARG A 274 0.50 15.83 -7.22
N SER A 275 0.43 15.99 -8.53
CA SER A 275 0.98 14.99 -9.45
C SER A 275 2.50 15.05 -9.49
N VAL A 276 3.12 13.90 -9.78
CA VAL A 276 4.56 13.77 -10.05
C VAL A 276 4.76 13.19 -11.45
N ASP A 277 5.87 13.48 -12.09
CA ASP A 277 6.17 12.99 -13.43
C ASP A 277 6.53 11.51 -13.42
N SER A 278 5.50 10.70 -13.27
CA SER A 278 5.56 9.24 -13.17
C SER A 278 4.24 8.62 -13.60
N GLY A 279 4.24 7.29 -13.64
CA GLY A 279 3.02 6.51 -13.64
C GLY A 279 2.65 6.02 -12.24
N HIS A 280 2.10 4.78 -12.19
CA HIS A 280 1.59 4.19 -10.97
C HIS A 280 2.69 3.87 -9.93
N TYR A 281 3.85 3.42 -10.37
CA TYR A 281 4.92 2.92 -9.48
C TYR A 281 5.85 4.05 -9.04
N ILE A 282 5.31 5.06 -8.35
CA ILE A 282 6.02 6.29 -7.98
C ILE A 282 7.35 6.01 -7.25
N PRO A 283 7.46 5.10 -6.26
CA PRO A 283 8.73 4.84 -5.58
C PRO A 283 9.83 4.27 -6.50
N GLU A 284 9.44 3.64 -7.62
CA GLU A 284 10.36 3.11 -8.62
C GLU A 284 10.71 4.13 -9.70
N GLN A 285 9.72 4.93 -10.14
CA GLN A 285 9.85 5.85 -11.28
C GLN A 285 10.33 7.23 -10.86
N ALA A 286 9.92 7.70 -9.69
CA ALA A 286 10.23 9.03 -9.16
C ALA A 286 10.64 8.96 -7.67
N PRO A 287 11.65 8.16 -7.29
CA PRO A 287 12.04 7.98 -5.88
C PRO A 287 12.44 9.31 -5.21
N ASP A 288 13.07 10.23 -5.92
CA ASP A 288 13.50 11.52 -5.38
C ASP A 288 12.32 12.40 -4.97
N GLU A 289 11.19 12.31 -5.71
CA GLU A 289 9.94 12.99 -5.35
C GLU A 289 9.35 12.45 -4.04
N VAL A 290 9.42 11.13 -3.85
CA VAL A 290 8.99 10.48 -2.61
C VAL A 290 9.90 10.87 -1.44
N VAL A 291 11.21 10.87 -1.64
CA VAL A 291 12.21 11.27 -0.63
C VAL A 291 12.02 12.74 -0.25
N ALA A 292 11.82 13.63 -1.22
CA ALA A 292 11.53 15.04 -0.96
C ALA A 292 10.25 15.19 -0.13
N ALA A 293 9.16 14.51 -0.52
CA ALA A 293 7.91 14.52 0.22
C ALA A 293 8.07 14.02 1.67
N ILE A 294 8.81 12.92 1.89
CA ILE A 294 9.11 12.41 3.23
C ILE A 294 9.86 13.46 4.04
N LYS A 295 10.93 14.04 3.49
CA LYS A 295 11.81 14.99 4.20
C LYS A 295 11.16 16.34 4.47
N GLU A 296 10.21 16.78 3.65
CA GLU A 296 9.55 18.08 3.76
C GLU A 296 8.25 18.01 4.55
N PHE A 297 7.47 16.94 4.37
CA PHE A 297 6.15 16.84 4.97
C PHE A 297 6.15 16.10 6.31
N LEU A 298 6.95 15.03 6.46
CA LEU A 298 6.99 14.22 7.69
C LEU A 298 7.95 14.79 8.75
N VAL A 299 7.82 16.06 9.04
CA VAL A 299 8.62 16.77 10.06
C VAL A 299 7.81 17.09 11.29
#